data_c5caf99759ff30432e307e3afb7e5717
#
_entry.id   c5caf99759ff30432e307e3afb7e5717
#
_cell.length_a   1.000
_cell.length_b   1.000
_cell.length_c   1.000
_cell.angle_alpha   90.00
_cell.angle_beta   90.00
_cell.angle_gamma   90.00
#
_symmetry.space_group_name_H-M   'P 1'
#
loop_
_entity.id
_entity.type
_entity.pdbx_description
1 polymer ?
#
loop_
_entity_poly.entity_id
_entity_poly.type
_entity_poly.pdbx_seq_one_letter_code
_entity_poly.pdbx_strand_id
1 'polypeptide(L)'
;MESVLTMAPGKCVKMTTNYGIHVVKVTQRTKPVKKVQLALLTKEIIASPATFQEYYGQANSLASRSEGQIEKFNQIVDEEKLPVVPAFNVLEGAKQISMYQNMKEVSRWIYEAKEGDVSPIITVDNKYFFVVAVTKVREEGYAPLKSIYSQLESTVAFDKKADKMVSEVEAKIQGLTSMEQI
;
A
#
# COMPACT_ATOMS: atom_id res chain seq x y z
N MET A 1 -31.90 -1.48 3.36
CA MET A 1 -31.63 -2.89 2.99
C MET A 1 -32.59 -3.90 3.62
N GLU A 2 -33.15 -3.64 4.78
CA GLU A 2 -34.09 -4.57 5.46
C GLU A 2 -35.32 -4.91 4.64
N SER A 3 -35.88 -3.95 3.90
CA SER A 3 -37.06 -4.18 3.05
C SER A 3 -36.85 -5.21 1.94
N VAL A 4 -35.62 -5.42 1.47
CA VAL A 4 -35.30 -6.45 0.46
C VAL A 4 -35.24 -7.83 1.08
N LEU A 5 -34.84 -7.92 2.36
CA LEU A 5 -34.72 -9.21 3.08
C LEU A 5 -36.08 -9.88 3.35
N THR A 6 -37.16 -9.11 3.35
CA THR A 6 -38.54 -9.61 3.61
C THR A 6 -39.34 -9.83 2.34
N MET A 7 -38.85 -9.38 1.17
CA MET A 7 -39.56 -9.49 -0.11
C MET A 7 -39.59 -10.91 -0.64
N ALA A 8 -40.73 -11.29 -1.22
CA ALA A 8 -40.85 -12.54 -1.98
C ALA A 8 -40.07 -12.46 -3.30
N PRO A 9 -39.51 -13.60 -3.77
CA PRO A 9 -38.91 -13.67 -5.09
C PRO A 9 -39.87 -13.23 -6.21
N GLY A 10 -39.34 -12.56 -7.21
CA GLY A 10 -40.10 -12.01 -8.35
C GLY A 10 -40.63 -10.58 -8.18
N LYS A 11 -40.73 -10.07 -6.95
CA LYS A 11 -41.16 -8.69 -6.72
C LYS A 11 -40.06 -7.68 -6.97
N CYS A 12 -40.46 -6.50 -7.51
CA CYS A 12 -39.58 -5.32 -7.66
C CYS A 12 -39.97 -4.25 -6.65
N VAL A 13 -39.01 -3.54 -6.12
CA VAL A 13 -39.22 -2.38 -5.25
C VAL A 13 -38.25 -1.26 -5.64
N LYS A 14 -38.77 -0.04 -5.53
CA LYS A 14 -37.97 1.17 -5.61
C LYS A 14 -37.48 1.51 -4.18
N MET A 15 -36.20 1.73 -4.01
CA MET A 15 -35.62 2.15 -2.74
C MET A 15 -34.59 3.26 -2.93
N THR A 16 -34.53 4.16 -1.97
CA THR A 16 -33.55 5.25 -1.94
C THR A 16 -32.46 4.93 -0.94
N THR A 17 -31.22 5.12 -1.34
CA THR A 17 -30.04 5.01 -0.48
C THR A 17 -29.20 6.29 -0.61
N ASN A 18 -28.12 6.38 0.15
CA ASN A 18 -27.17 7.49 0.04
C ASN A 18 -26.46 7.56 -1.33
N TYR A 19 -26.56 6.50 -2.13
CA TYR A 19 -25.98 6.41 -3.47
C TYR A 19 -27.00 6.71 -4.59
N GLY A 20 -28.26 6.96 -4.25
CA GLY A 20 -29.30 7.29 -5.21
C GLY A 20 -30.54 6.40 -5.12
N ILE A 21 -31.34 6.42 -6.19
CA ILE A 21 -32.57 5.64 -6.31
C ILE A 21 -32.28 4.34 -7.03
N HIS A 22 -32.65 3.23 -6.38
CA HIS A 22 -32.43 1.88 -6.91
C HIS A 22 -33.77 1.19 -7.18
N VAL A 23 -33.84 0.45 -8.28
CA VAL A 23 -34.90 -0.51 -8.53
C VAL A 23 -34.35 -1.90 -8.35
N VAL A 24 -34.85 -2.61 -7.35
CA VAL A 24 -34.31 -3.91 -6.93
C VAL A 24 -35.36 -4.99 -7.14
N LYS A 25 -34.98 -6.11 -7.78
CA LYS A 25 -35.79 -7.31 -7.92
C LYS A 25 -35.11 -8.47 -7.19
N VAL A 26 -35.84 -9.14 -6.32
CA VAL A 26 -35.37 -10.37 -5.71
C VAL A 26 -35.62 -11.53 -6.67
N THR A 27 -34.56 -12.09 -7.22
CA THR A 27 -34.63 -13.20 -8.19
C THR A 27 -34.74 -14.55 -7.49
N GLN A 28 -34.00 -14.72 -6.40
CA GLN A 28 -33.95 -15.98 -5.65
C GLN A 28 -33.69 -15.72 -4.17
N ARG A 29 -34.15 -16.59 -3.32
CA ARG A 29 -33.89 -16.61 -1.89
C ARG A 29 -33.29 -17.93 -1.48
N THR A 30 -32.15 -17.90 -0.84
CA THR A 30 -31.52 -19.07 -0.24
C THR A 30 -32.15 -19.41 1.12
N LYS A 31 -31.96 -20.63 1.59
CA LYS A 31 -32.38 -21.03 2.93
C LYS A 31 -31.72 -20.12 3.98
N PRO A 32 -32.43 -19.76 5.06
CA PRO A 32 -31.85 -19.01 6.16
C PRO A 32 -30.66 -19.76 6.75
N VAL A 33 -29.56 -19.05 6.98
CA VAL A 33 -28.39 -19.58 7.70
C VAL A 33 -28.42 -19.08 9.14
N LYS A 34 -27.98 -19.91 10.06
CA LYS A 34 -27.86 -19.54 11.47
C LYS A 34 -26.81 -18.42 11.59
N LYS A 35 -27.21 -17.30 12.17
CA LYS A 35 -26.31 -16.21 12.55
C LYS A 35 -26.18 -16.18 14.05
N VAL A 36 -25.01 -15.89 14.53
CA VAL A 36 -24.74 -15.71 15.97
C VAL A 36 -24.30 -14.25 16.18
N GLN A 37 -24.74 -13.69 17.31
CA GLN A 37 -24.26 -12.41 17.78
C GLN A 37 -23.15 -12.66 18.78
N LEU A 38 -21.99 -12.06 18.56
CA LEU A 38 -20.84 -12.18 19.44
C LEU A 38 -20.63 -10.84 20.16
N ALA A 39 -20.40 -10.90 21.45
CA ALA A 39 -19.88 -9.79 22.23
C ALA A 39 -18.36 -10.00 22.37
N LEU A 40 -17.57 -9.03 21.87
CA LEU A 40 -16.12 -9.05 21.99
C LEU A 40 -15.71 -8.03 23.04
N LEU A 41 -15.06 -8.50 24.11
CA LEU A 41 -14.38 -7.63 25.06
C LEU A 41 -12.90 -7.61 24.71
N THR A 42 -12.44 -6.44 24.23
CA THR A 42 -11.02 -6.22 23.89
C THR A 42 -10.40 -5.26 24.88
N LYS A 43 -9.19 -5.59 25.33
CA LYS A 43 -8.33 -4.67 26.10
C LYS A 43 -7.06 -4.42 25.28
N GLU A 44 -6.83 -3.18 24.90
CA GLU A 44 -5.61 -2.82 24.23
C GLU A 44 -4.43 -2.85 25.21
N ILE A 45 -3.34 -3.52 24.80
CA ILE A 45 -2.08 -3.55 25.55
C ILE A 45 -1.25 -2.38 25.03
N ILE A 46 -1.04 -1.38 25.88
CA ILE A 46 -0.21 -0.22 25.57
C ILE A 46 1.10 -0.30 26.36
N ALA A 47 2.17 0.24 25.78
CA ALA A 47 3.46 0.33 26.48
C ALA A 47 3.35 1.15 27.75
N SER A 48 4.07 0.74 28.79
CA SER A 48 4.17 1.52 30.02
C SER A 48 4.95 2.84 29.75
N PRO A 49 4.74 3.90 30.55
CA PRO A 49 5.54 5.13 30.42
C PRO A 49 7.03 4.88 30.50
N ALA A 50 7.48 3.93 31.32
CA ALA A 50 8.89 3.58 31.43
C ALA A 50 9.41 2.94 30.11
N THR A 51 8.68 1.99 29.54
CA THR A 51 9.01 1.39 28.26
C THR A 51 9.03 2.43 27.13
N PHE A 52 8.04 3.33 27.11
CA PHE A 52 7.99 4.42 26.13
C PHE A 52 9.24 5.31 26.23
N GLN A 53 9.62 5.73 27.43
CA GLN A 53 10.79 6.58 27.65
C GLN A 53 12.10 5.88 27.28
N GLU A 54 12.22 4.60 27.53
CA GLU A 54 13.39 3.80 27.14
C GLU A 54 13.61 3.82 25.63
N TYR A 55 12.59 3.44 24.84
CA TYR A 55 12.69 3.43 23.38
C TYR A 55 12.80 4.82 22.77
N TYR A 56 12.10 5.80 23.35
CA TYR A 56 12.26 7.20 22.97
C TYR A 56 13.71 7.65 23.17
N GLY A 57 14.32 7.31 24.31
CA GLY A 57 15.71 7.64 24.62
C GLY A 57 16.69 7.02 23.61
N GLN A 58 16.48 5.76 23.25
CA GLN A 58 17.29 5.08 22.23
C GLN A 58 17.19 5.75 20.86
N ALA A 59 15.97 6.04 20.39
CA ALA A 59 15.75 6.72 19.12
C ALA A 59 16.30 8.16 19.12
N ASN A 60 16.14 8.89 20.23
CA ASN A 60 16.68 10.23 20.36
C ASN A 60 18.21 10.23 20.39
N SER A 61 18.83 9.24 21.03
CA SER A 61 20.28 9.06 21.00
C SER A 61 20.80 8.85 19.58
N LEU A 62 20.14 7.97 18.79
CA LEU A 62 20.47 7.76 17.40
C LEU A 62 20.35 9.07 16.59
N ALA A 63 19.24 9.78 16.70
CA ALA A 63 19.03 11.04 15.98
C ALA A 63 20.09 12.07 16.33
N SER A 64 20.41 12.23 17.63
CA SER A 64 21.40 13.21 18.09
C SER A 64 22.83 12.86 17.65
N ARG A 65 23.21 11.58 17.72
CA ARG A 65 24.54 11.11 17.32
C ARG A 65 24.75 11.13 15.81
N SER A 66 23.67 11.03 15.02
CA SER A 66 23.72 11.14 13.56
C SER A 66 24.06 12.56 13.11
N GLU A 67 23.86 13.58 13.94
CA GLU A 67 24.09 15.00 13.64
C GLU A 67 23.46 15.45 12.30
N GLY A 68 22.36 14.81 11.89
CA GLY A 68 21.70 15.08 10.62
C GLY A 68 22.42 14.53 9.38
N GLN A 69 23.46 13.70 9.52
CA GLN A 69 24.30 13.21 8.42
C GLN A 69 24.13 11.70 8.21
N ILE A 70 23.89 11.31 6.97
CA ILE A 70 23.64 9.91 6.61
C ILE A 70 24.84 8.98 6.86
N GLU A 71 26.06 9.48 6.72
CA GLU A 71 27.28 8.68 6.93
C GLU A 71 27.38 8.24 8.40
N LYS A 72 27.16 9.19 9.33
CA LYS A 72 27.15 8.90 10.78
C LYS A 72 25.97 8.00 11.16
N PHE A 73 24.81 8.24 10.56
CA PHE A 73 23.64 7.41 10.76
C PHE A 73 23.92 5.96 10.36
N ASN A 74 24.44 5.72 9.16
CA ASN A 74 24.77 4.38 8.68
C ASN A 74 25.82 3.69 9.54
N GLN A 75 26.86 4.42 9.98
CA GLN A 75 27.88 3.88 10.87
C GLN A 75 27.27 3.38 12.19
N ILE A 76 26.42 4.19 12.84
CA ILE A 76 25.76 3.81 14.09
C ILE A 76 24.83 2.60 13.89
N VAL A 77 24.05 2.60 12.81
CA VAL A 77 23.15 1.50 12.46
C VAL A 77 23.91 0.18 12.30
N ASP A 78 25.05 0.21 11.62
CA ASP A 78 25.89 -0.97 11.39
C ASP A 78 26.57 -1.43 12.67
N GLU A 79 27.11 -0.52 13.48
CA GLU A 79 27.75 -0.82 14.77
C GLU A 79 26.78 -1.44 15.78
N GLU A 80 25.60 -0.86 15.92
CA GLU A 80 24.57 -1.28 16.88
C GLU A 80 23.61 -2.34 16.31
N LYS A 81 23.76 -2.69 15.02
CA LYS A 81 22.90 -3.67 14.29
C LYS A 81 21.41 -3.32 14.41
N LEU A 82 21.10 -2.05 14.24
CA LEU A 82 19.71 -1.58 14.33
C LEU A 82 18.89 -2.04 13.12
N PRO A 83 17.60 -2.36 13.31
CA PRO A 83 16.74 -2.77 12.21
C PRO A 83 16.44 -1.58 11.28
N VAL A 84 16.81 -1.73 10.01
CA VAL A 84 16.51 -0.73 8.97
C VAL A 84 15.39 -1.25 8.07
N VAL A 85 14.40 -0.40 7.85
CA VAL A 85 13.30 -0.71 6.92
C VAL A 85 13.45 0.19 5.69
N PRO A 86 13.85 -0.36 4.54
CA PRO A 86 13.96 0.44 3.32
C PRO A 86 12.59 0.87 2.82
N ALA A 87 12.50 2.13 2.39
CA ALA A 87 11.32 2.69 1.77
C ALA A 87 11.68 3.23 0.38
N PHE A 88 10.94 2.78 -0.62
CA PHE A 88 11.17 3.15 -2.01
C PHE A 88 9.98 3.93 -2.56
N ASN A 89 10.26 4.90 -3.42
CA ASN A 89 9.23 5.65 -4.14
C ASN A 89 8.16 6.27 -3.23
N VAL A 90 8.59 6.86 -2.11
CA VAL A 90 7.67 7.57 -1.23
C VAL A 90 7.13 8.79 -1.96
N LEU A 91 5.82 8.90 -2.07
CA LEU A 91 5.13 10.03 -2.70
C LEU A 91 4.82 11.11 -1.67
N GLU A 92 4.69 12.35 -2.14
CA GLU A 92 4.28 13.47 -1.29
C GLU A 92 2.93 13.20 -0.62
N GLY A 93 2.85 13.48 0.67
CA GLY A 93 1.63 13.26 1.45
C GLY A 93 1.23 11.80 1.65
N ALA A 94 2.13 10.85 1.39
CA ALA A 94 1.87 9.43 1.63
C ALA A 94 1.43 9.18 3.08
N LYS A 95 0.28 8.53 3.23
CA LYS A 95 -0.26 8.15 4.54
C LYS A 95 0.32 6.83 5.04
N GLN A 96 0.90 6.06 4.13
CA GLN A 96 1.53 4.77 4.41
C GLN A 96 2.92 4.73 3.78
N ILE A 97 3.90 4.29 4.53
CA ILE A 97 5.28 4.05 4.07
C ILE A 97 5.66 2.64 4.51
N SER A 98 6.01 1.78 3.55
CA SER A 98 6.25 0.36 3.79
C SER A 98 5.05 -0.28 4.51
N MET A 99 5.23 -0.87 5.67
CA MET A 99 4.16 -1.50 6.47
C MET A 99 3.48 -0.56 7.47
N TYR A 100 3.96 0.67 7.63
CA TYR A 100 3.49 1.61 8.64
C TYR A 100 2.42 2.55 8.09
N GLN A 101 1.37 2.73 8.88
CA GLN A 101 0.25 3.66 8.61
C GLN A 101 0.49 5.01 9.30
N ASN A 102 -0.35 5.99 8.98
CA ASN A 102 -0.34 7.32 9.60
C ASN A 102 0.99 8.10 9.45
N MET A 103 1.74 7.84 8.38
CA MET A 103 3.09 8.34 8.13
C MET A 103 3.14 9.76 7.54
N LYS A 104 2.09 10.56 7.70
CA LYS A 104 2.02 11.92 7.11
C LYS A 104 3.14 12.84 7.57
N GLU A 105 3.51 12.81 8.85
CA GLU A 105 4.58 13.66 9.39
C GLU A 105 5.95 13.23 8.84
N VAL A 106 6.18 11.93 8.75
CA VAL A 106 7.38 11.37 8.13
C VAL A 106 7.45 11.77 6.66
N SER A 107 6.35 11.60 5.91
CA SER A 107 6.27 11.97 4.49
C SER A 107 6.55 13.46 4.30
N ARG A 108 5.97 14.34 5.11
CA ARG A 108 6.22 15.77 5.04
C ARG A 108 7.69 16.09 5.26
N TRP A 109 8.31 15.52 6.31
CA TRP A 109 9.72 15.75 6.58
C TRP A 109 10.61 15.27 5.41
N ILE A 110 10.34 14.08 4.83
CA ILE A 110 11.09 13.55 3.68
C ILE A 110 11.09 14.54 2.50
N TYR A 111 9.96 15.20 2.25
CA TYR A 111 9.84 16.15 1.12
C TYR A 111 10.46 17.52 1.38
N GLU A 112 10.67 17.89 2.64
CA GLU A 112 11.40 19.10 3.03
C GLU A 112 12.92 18.88 3.11
N ALA A 113 13.36 17.63 3.27
CA ALA A 113 14.75 17.23 3.44
C ALA A 113 15.50 17.08 2.12
N LYS A 114 16.82 17.15 2.18
CA LYS A 114 17.74 16.93 1.04
C LYS A 114 18.33 15.52 1.09
N GLU A 115 18.92 15.10 -0.03
CA GLU A 115 19.70 13.87 -0.10
C GLU A 115 20.86 13.94 0.91
N GLY A 116 20.98 12.92 1.77
CA GLY A 116 21.97 12.85 2.84
C GLY A 116 21.47 13.31 4.21
N ASP A 117 20.31 13.96 4.29
CA ASP A 117 19.75 14.43 5.56
C ASP A 117 19.19 13.27 6.40
N VAL A 118 19.31 13.43 7.73
CA VAL A 118 18.72 12.52 8.73
C VAL A 118 17.75 13.30 9.61
N SER A 119 16.57 12.74 9.84
CA SER A 119 15.52 13.39 10.62
C SER A 119 15.83 13.42 12.12
N PRO A 120 15.27 14.39 12.84
CA PRO A 120 15.03 14.23 14.26
C PRO A 120 14.09 13.04 14.50
N ILE A 121 13.89 12.69 15.75
CA ILE A 121 12.93 11.66 16.11
C ILE A 121 11.50 12.10 15.74
N ILE A 122 10.79 11.26 15.01
CA ILE A 122 9.38 11.44 14.63
C ILE A 122 8.57 10.36 15.31
N THR A 123 7.58 10.76 16.10
CA THR A 123 6.71 9.82 16.82
C THR A 123 5.40 9.64 16.05
N VAL A 124 5.04 8.39 15.77
CA VAL A 124 3.80 8.04 15.06
C VAL A 124 2.92 7.20 15.99
N ASP A 125 1.64 7.60 16.13
CA ASP A 125 0.60 6.92 16.92
C ASP A 125 0.98 6.67 18.41
N ASN A 126 1.94 7.40 18.96
CA ASN A 126 2.51 7.11 20.28
C ASN A 126 3.01 5.67 20.49
N LYS A 127 3.31 4.98 19.38
CA LYS A 127 3.73 3.57 19.36
C LYS A 127 5.07 3.38 18.66
N TYR A 128 5.38 4.23 17.69
CA TYR A 128 6.57 4.09 16.85
C TYR A 128 7.42 5.35 16.90
N PHE A 129 8.71 5.15 16.96
CA PHE A 129 9.72 6.18 16.87
C PHE A 129 10.54 5.97 15.61
N PHE A 130 10.54 6.96 14.73
CA PHE A 130 11.29 6.89 13.48
C PHE A 130 12.41 7.91 13.48
N VAL A 131 13.56 7.47 13.03
CA VAL A 131 14.66 8.31 12.55
C VAL A 131 14.87 7.93 11.09
N VAL A 132 14.71 8.88 10.20
CA VAL A 132 14.65 8.65 8.75
C VAL A 132 15.85 9.30 8.08
N ALA A 133 16.53 8.57 7.20
CA ALA A 133 17.60 9.09 6.38
C ALA A 133 17.18 9.12 4.91
N VAL A 134 17.38 10.25 4.23
CA VAL A 134 17.09 10.40 2.81
C VAL A 134 18.32 9.96 2.00
N THR A 135 18.25 8.79 1.38
CA THR A 135 19.35 8.23 0.61
C THR A 135 19.40 8.77 -0.82
N LYS A 136 18.26 9.12 -1.39
CA LYS A 136 18.18 9.62 -2.75
C LYS A 136 16.89 10.39 -2.99
N VAL A 137 17.01 11.54 -3.61
CA VAL A 137 15.90 12.33 -4.13
C VAL A 137 15.82 12.15 -5.64
N ARG A 138 14.63 11.98 -6.18
CA ARG A 138 14.38 11.93 -7.62
C ARG A 138 13.43 13.04 -8.01
N GLU A 139 13.85 13.81 -8.99
CA GLU A 139 12.98 14.80 -9.63
C GLU A 139 11.89 14.11 -10.46
N GLU A 140 10.83 14.83 -10.75
CA GLU A 140 9.78 14.39 -11.66
C GLU A 140 10.37 14.09 -13.05
N GLY A 141 10.01 12.96 -13.63
CA GLY A 141 10.51 12.56 -14.95
C GLY A 141 10.48 11.04 -15.14
N TYR A 142 11.18 10.60 -16.18
CA TYR A 142 11.29 9.18 -16.50
C TYR A 142 12.25 8.47 -15.54
N ALA A 143 11.83 7.30 -15.07
CA ALA A 143 12.68 6.47 -14.22
C ALA A 143 13.94 5.99 -14.99
N PRO A 144 15.11 5.97 -14.35
CA PRO A 144 16.33 5.46 -14.97
C PRO A 144 16.15 4.00 -15.41
N LEU A 145 16.59 3.67 -16.62
CA LEU A 145 16.43 2.34 -17.22
C LEU A 145 16.89 1.22 -16.27
N LYS A 146 18.00 1.42 -15.56
CA LYS A 146 18.52 0.44 -14.59
C LYS A 146 17.53 0.09 -13.48
N SER A 147 16.70 1.04 -13.05
CA SER A 147 15.75 0.83 -11.94
C SER A 147 14.48 0.08 -12.34
N ILE A 148 14.15 0.08 -13.64
CA ILE A 148 12.93 -0.54 -14.19
C ILE A 148 13.23 -1.66 -15.18
N TYR A 149 14.53 -2.01 -15.37
CA TYR A 149 14.95 -2.91 -16.44
C TYR A 149 14.22 -4.25 -16.43
N SER A 150 14.17 -4.92 -15.27
CA SER A 150 13.51 -6.22 -15.17
C SER A 150 12.00 -6.17 -15.44
N GLN A 151 11.35 -5.10 -15.00
CA GLN A 151 9.92 -4.88 -15.25
C GLN A 151 9.68 -4.60 -16.74
N LEU A 152 10.51 -3.75 -17.34
CA LEU A 152 10.43 -3.38 -18.74
C LEU A 152 10.72 -4.58 -19.63
N GLU A 153 11.74 -5.38 -19.31
CA GLU A 153 12.07 -6.62 -20.03
C GLU A 153 10.88 -7.58 -20.05
N SER A 154 10.24 -7.79 -18.90
CA SER A 154 9.07 -8.66 -18.80
C SER A 154 7.89 -8.16 -19.65
N THR A 155 7.64 -6.83 -19.62
CA THR A 155 6.56 -6.22 -20.41
C THR A 155 6.84 -6.35 -21.90
N VAL A 156 8.03 -5.98 -22.35
CA VAL A 156 8.43 -6.07 -23.76
C VAL A 156 8.44 -7.52 -24.26
N ALA A 157 8.88 -8.46 -23.42
CA ALA A 157 8.84 -9.88 -23.77
C ALA A 157 7.40 -10.40 -23.92
N PHE A 158 6.49 -9.93 -23.07
CA PHE A 158 5.07 -10.26 -23.18
C PHE A 158 4.46 -9.70 -24.46
N ASP A 159 4.69 -8.42 -24.76
CA ASP A 159 4.18 -7.75 -25.95
C ASP A 159 4.67 -8.45 -27.23
N LYS A 160 5.99 -8.73 -27.33
CA LYS A 160 6.55 -9.45 -28.46
C LYS A 160 5.98 -10.86 -28.64
N LYS A 161 5.69 -11.55 -27.52
CA LYS A 161 5.03 -12.87 -27.59
C LYS A 161 3.58 -12.73 -28.08
N ALA A 162 2.87 -11.71 -27.60
CA ALA A 162 1.50 -11.44 -28.03
C ALA A 162 1.46 -11.13 -29.53
N ASP A 163 2.32 -10.24 -30.03
CA ASP A 163 2.41 -9.89 -31.45
C ASP A 163 2.70 -11.10 -32.31
N LYS A 164 3.62 -11.96 -31.86
CA LYS A 164 3.93 -13.22 -32.58
C LYS A 164 2.73 -14.16 -32.60
N MET A 165 2.03 -14.32 -31.48
CA MET A 165 0.83 -15.16 -31.42
C MET A 165 -0.30 -14.63 -32.32
N VAL A 166 -0.50 -13.29 -32.30
CA VAL A 166 -1.50 -12.67 -33.20
C VAL A 166 -1.17 -12.98 -34.65
N SER A 167 0.08 -12.77 -35.08
CA SER A 167 0.51 -13.04 -36.45
C SER A 167 0.34 -14.53 -36.83
N GLU A 168 0.64 -15.45 -35.90
CA GLU A 168 0.45 -16.90 -36.15
C GLU A 168 -1.03 -17.28 -36.24
N VAL A 169 -1.89 -16.67 -35.44
CA VAL A 169 -3.35 -16.90 -35.50
C VAL A 169 -3.92 -16.28 -36.74
N GLU A 170 -3.57 -15.05 -37.10
CA GLU A 170 -4.02 -14.41 -38.35
C GLU A 170 -3.67 -15.23 -39.58
N ALA A 171 -2.45 -15.79 -39.63
CA ALA A 171 -2.04 -16.65 -40.72
C ALA A 171 -2.87 -17.95 -40.81
N LYS A 172 -3.30 -18.49 -39.65
CA LYS A 172 -4.12 -19.71 -39.61
C LYS A 172 -5.59 -19.48 -39.96
N ILE A 173 -6.14 -18.33 -39.59
CA ILE A 173 -7.55 -18.00 -39.88
C ILE A 173 -7.75 -17.36 -41.25
N GLN A 174 -6.67 -17.02 -41.94
CA GLN A 174 -6.75 -16.42 -43.26
C GLN A 174 -7.46 -17.37 -44.24
N GLY A 175 -8.62 -16.95 -44.76
CA GLY A 175 -9.47 -17.73 -45.64
C GLY A 175 -10.60 -18.50 -44.94
N LEU A 176 -10.67 -18.49 -43.62
CA LEU A 176 -11.80 -19.05 -42.89
C LEU A 176 -12.93 -18.01 -42.81
N THR A 177 -14.17 -18.44 -43.09
CA THR A 177 -15.33 -17.55 -43.18
C THR A 177 -16.36 -17.75 -42.05
N SER A 178 -16.20 -18.77 -41.22
CA SER A 178 -17.08 -19.05 -40.11
C SER A 178 -16.31 -19.46 -38.85
N MET A 179 -16.89 -19.18 -37.65
CA MET A 179 -16.32 -19.59 -36.36
C MET A 179 -16.23 -21.12 -36.16
N GLU A 180 -17.02 -21.90 -36.94
CA GLU A 180 -17.00 -23.35 -36.86
C GLU A 180 -15.80 -23.95 -37.60
N GLN A 181 -15.08 -23.18 -38.39
CA GLN A 181 -13.87 -23.55 -39.11
C GLN A 181 -12.58 -23.24 -38.38
N ILE A 182 -12.65 -22.50 -37.27
CA ILE A 182 -11.54 -22.15 -36.42
C ILE A 182 -11.41 -23.15 -35.27
#